data_8c7b83b567e6d096852ddcb044d16ad7
#
_entry.id   8c7b83b567e6d096852ddcb044d16ad7
#
_cell.length_a   1.000
_cell.length_b   1.000
_cell.length_c   1.000
_cell.angle_alpha   90.00
_cell.angle_beta   90.00
_cell.angle_gamma   90.00
#
_symmetry.space_group_name_H-M   'P 1'
#
loop_
_entity.id
_entity.type
_entity.pdbx_description
1 polymer ?
#
loop_
_entity_poly.entity_id
_entity_poly.type
_entity_poly.pdbx_seq_one_letter_code
_entity_poly.pdbx_strand_id
1 'polypeptide(L)'
;MSTDLMPTDLDQIVSGEFRDHPELIPIPGCIPIHGEDLLEPAQDREDDAYKLLLHNCKRYRLADAIFLNSFPELEPEAMKALLKEEAGKPPVYPVGPLVRNDCSENGKRAECLKWLDEQPNGSVLFVSFGSGGTLSSAQIKELALGLEMSEQRFLWVVRKPNNEAANATFFSDENENEASSFLPEGFMERTKNRGMVVSSWAPQVEVLRHESTGGFLSHCGWNSTLEGVVNGVPLIAWPLYAEQRMNAHMLTEDIKVALRPKKKEGSGIVEKEEIAEVVKSLMEGEEGKRIRGKMKNLKNAAERAMGEDGCSSKAVCEMGMKWKKKMMMMSSQNGYELEEHQDFESSIASWGN
;
A
#
# COMPACT_ATOMS: atom_id res chain seq x y z
N MET A 1 2.12 8.39 -5.34
CA MET A 1 2.89 9.58 -4.90
C MET A 1 3.98 9.88 -5.91
N SER A 2 4.10 11.15 -6.31
CA SER A 2 4.96 11.56 -7.41
C SER A 2 6.42 11.60 -6.98
N THR A 3 7.13 10.49 -7.18
CA THR A 3 8.59 10.43 -6.98
C THR A 3 9.37 11.26 -8.02
N ASP A 4 8.70 11.75 -9.07
CA ASP A 4 9.35 12.37 -10.22
C ASP A 4 9.82 13.81 -10.00
N LEU A 5 9.23 14.51 -9.02
CA LEU A 5 9.53 15.91 -8.72
C LEU A 5 10.40 16.07 -7.46
N MET A 6 10.63 14.99 -6.71
CA MET A 6 11.16 15.09 -5.35
C MET A 6 12.66 15.40 -5.22
N PRO A 7 13.57 14.64 -5.80
CA PRO A 7 14.95 14.74 -5.32
C PRO A 7 15.74 15.88 -5.91
N THR A 8 15.52 16.26 -7.17
CA THR A 8 16.35 17.28 -7.84
C THR A 8 16.05 18.71 -7.39
N ASP A 9 14.80 18.96 -7.00
CA ASP A 9 14.38 20.29 -6.56
C ASP A 9 14.53 20.45 -5.05
N LEU A 10 14.30 19.37 -4.27
CA LEU A 10 14.49 19.35 -2.83
C LEU A 10 15.95 19.53 -2.40
N ASP A 11 16.91 19.00 -3.17
CA ASP A 11 18.35 19.20 -2.93
C ASP A 11 18.77 20.66 -2.93
N GLN A 12 18.03 21.51 -3.64
CA GLN A 12 18.28 22.95 -3.69
C GLN A 12 17.63 23.73 -2.54
N ILE A 13 16.60 23.16 -1.92
CA ILE A 13 15.79 23.82 -0.90
C ILE A 13 16.28 23.44 0.51
N VAL A 14 16.70 22.18 0.72
CA VAL A 14 17.08 21.65 2.03
C VAL A 14 18.60 21.42 2.09
N SER A 15 19.26 22.11 3.00
CA SER A 15 20.67 21.87 3.33
C SER A 15 20.80 20.77 4.41
N GLY A 16 21.76 19.84 4.26
CA GLY A 16 21.94 18.71 5.19
C GLY A 16 20.99 17.55 4.91
N GLU A 17 20.84 16.66 5.87
CA GLU A 17 19.96 15.51 5.73
C GLU A 17 18.48 15.89 5.85
N PHE A 18 17.64 15.33 5.00
CA PHE A 18 16.19 15.60 5.05
C PHE A 18 15.57 15.19 6.39
N ARG A 19 15.99 14.04 6.94
CA ARG A 19 15.50 13.50 8.24
C ARG A 19 15.75 14.43 9.42
N ASP A 20 16.78 15.29 9.33
CA ASP A 20 17.18 16.20 10.40
C ASP A 20 16.59 17.62 10.19
N HIS A 21 15.85 17.82 9.11
CA HIS A 21 15.26 19.13 8.80
C HIS A 21 14.12 19.45 9.78
N PRO A 22 14.16 20.57 10.51
CA PRO A 22 13.21 20.86 11.58
C PRO A 22 11.81 21.26 11.08
N GLU A 23 11.71 21.72 9.84
CA GLU A 23 10.46 22.19 9.25
C GLU A 23 9.85 21.15 8.31
N LEU A 24 8.56 21.27 8.05
CA LEU A 24 7.88 20.46 7.04
C LEU A 24 8.42 20.79 5.64
N ILE A 25 8.74 19.76 4.88
CA ILE A 25 9.27 19.87 3.53
C ILE A 25 8.09 19.93 2.55
N PRO A 26 7.96 21.01 1.76
CA PRO A 26 6.91 21.12 0.75
C PRO A 26 7.27 20.27 -0.47
N ILE A 27 6.37 19.35 -0.84
CA ILE A 27 6.48 18.54 -2.05
C ILE A 27 5.36 18.93 -3.01
N PRO A 28 5.66 19.29 -4.26
CA PRO A 28 4.63 19.65 -5.22
C PRO A 28 3.55 18.57 -5.39
N GLY A 29 2.30 18.94 -5.20
CA GLY A 29 1.17 18.01 -5.28
C GLY A 29 0.98 17.12 -4.05
N CYS A 30 1.69 17.37 -2.95
CA CYS A 30 1.52 16.64 -1.69
C CYS A 30 1.33 17.66 -0.54
N ILE A 31 0.74 17.21 0.56
CA ILE A 31 0.82 17.95 1.81
C ILE A 31 2.28 17.98 2.29
N PRO A 32 2.71 19.07 2.94
CA PRO A 32 4.06 19.16 3.50
C PRO A 32 4.34 17.99 4.47
N ILE A 33 5.56 17.44 4.42
CA ILE A 33 5.93 16.22 5.12
C ILE A 33 7.16 16.44 6.01
N HIS A 34 7.23 15.77 7.16
CA HIS A 34 8.48 15.71 7.94
C HIS A 34 9.55 14.92 7.19
N GLY A 35 10.81 15.35 7.27
CA GLY A 35 11.91 14.68 6.57
C GLY A 35 12.07 13.20 6.96
N GLU A 36 11.79 12.85 8.21
CA GLU A 36 11.77 11.46 8.68
C GLU A 36 10.70 10.58 8.04
N ASP A 37 9.63 11.16 7.50
CA ASP A 37 8.57 10.44 6.79
C ASP A 37 8.81 10.38 5.28
N LEU A 38 9.90 10.95 4.76
CA LEU A 38 10.30 10.73 3.37
C LEU A 38 10.67 9.26 3.13
N LEU A 39 10.68 8.88 1.84
CA LEU A 39 11.06 7.52 1.44
C LEU A 39 12.46 7.15 1.93
N GLU A 40 12.67 5.88 2.24
CA GLU A 40 13.90 5.38 2.87
C GLU A 40 15.19 5.77 2.11
N PRO A 41 15.28 5.67 0.77
CA PRO A 41 16.45 6.14 0.03
C PRO A 41 16.78 7.63 0.21
N ALA A 42 15.83 8.45 0.65
CA ALA A 42 16.06 9.87 0.92
C ALA A 42 16.49 10.15 2.37
N GLN A 43 16.59 9.15 3.24
CA GLN A 43 16.95 9.33 4.64
C GLN A 43 18.45 9.55 4.85
N ASP A 44 19.29 9.17 3.90
CA ASP A 44 20.74 9.37 3.91
C ASP A 44 21.22 9.76 2.51
N ARG A 45 21.63 11.04 2.35
CA ARG A 45 22.03 11.58 1.05
C ARG A 45 23.40 11.10 0.55
N GLU A 46 24.21 10.54 1.46
CA GLU A 46 25.50 9.93 1.12
C GLU A 46 25.36 8.49 0.65
N ASP A 47 24.20 7.83 0.93
CA ASP A 47 23.95 6.45 0.52
C ASP A 47 23.83 6.32 -1.01
N ASP A 48 24.29 5.19 -1.53
CA ASP A 48 24.17 4.87 -2.96
C ASP A 48 22.71 4.70 -3.40
N ALA A 49 21.80 4.33 -2.51
CA ALA A 49 20.37 4.29 -2.78
C ALA A 49 19.80 5.67 -3.11
N TYR A 50 20.26 6.73 -2.42
CA TYR A 50 19.88 8.11 -2.75
C TYR A 50 20.43 8.55 -4.11
N LYS A 51 21.70 8.27 -4.39
CA LYS A 51 22.32 8.57 -5.68
C LYS A 51 21.59 7.86 -6.83
N LEU A 52 21.21 6.60 -6.62
CA LEU A 52 20.41 5.83 -7.59
C LEU A 52 19.01 6.42 -7.76
N LEU A 53 18.36 6.85 -6.69
CA LEU A 53 17.07 7.54 -6.73
C LEU A 53 17.16 8.80 -7.61
N LEU A 54 18.14 9.69 -7.35
CA LEU A 54 18.39 10.88 -8.15
C LEU A 54 18.66 10.56 -9.63
N HIS A 55 19.47 9.52 -9.89
CA HIS A 55 19.75 9.06 -11.23
C HIS A 55 18.47 8.64 -11.97
N ASN A 56 17.62 7.84 -11.32
CA ASN A 56 16.37 7.37 -11.90
C ASN A 56 15.40 8.54 -12.15
N CYS A 57 15.25 9.46 -11.20
CA CYS A 57 14.39 10.63 -11.36
C CYS A 57 14.76 11.47 -12.59
N LYS A 58 16.05 11.68 -12.83
CA LYS A 58 16.52 12.37 -14.05
C LYS A 58 16.16 11.61 -15.33
N ARG A 59 16.10 10.28 -15.28
CA ARG A 59 15.81 9.42 -16.43
C ARG A 59 14.32 9.29 -16.75
N TYR A 60 13.42 9.57 -15.82
CA TYR A 60 11.98 9.55 -16.13
C TYR A 60 11.61 10.46 -17.31
N ARG A 61 12.34 11.57 -17.48
CA ARG A 61 12.15 12.47 -18.63
C ARG A 61 12.46 11.84 -19.99
N LEU A 62 13.14 10.70 -20.01
CA LEU A 62 13.46 9.94 -21.23
C LEU A 62 12.37 8.92 -21.60
N ALA A 63 11.37 8.75 -20.76
CA ALA A 63 10.28 7.81 -21.01
C ALA A 63 9.33 8.32 -22.12
N ASP A 64 8.80 7.41 -22.91
CA ASP A 64 7.74 7.74 -23.88
C ASP A 64 6.40 8.04 -23.19
N ALA A 65 6.17 7.45 -21.99
CA ALA A 65 5.01 7.64 -21.15
C ALA A 65 5.26 7.09 -19.74
N ILE A 66 4.51 7.57 -18.75
CA ILE A 66 4.52 7.09 -17.36
C ILE A 66 3.12 6.54 -17.02
N PHE A 67 3.08 5.29 -16.56
CA PHE A 67 1.85 4.67 -16.04
C PHE A 67 1.84 4.72 -14.54
N LEU A 68 0.80 5.32 -13.99
CA LEU A 68 0.64 5.49 -12.57
C LEU A 68 -0.47 4.59 -12.06
N ASN A 69 -0.14 3.60 -11.25
CA ASN A 69 -1.14 2.73 -10.60
C ASN A 69 -1.81 3.47 -9.45
N SER A 70 -2.62 4.46 -9.79
CA SER A 70 -3.38 5.32 -8.90
C SER A 70 -4.56 5.94 -9.68
N PHE A 71 -5.41 6.70 -9.01
CA PHE A 71 -6.56 7.40 -9.61
C PHE A 71 -6.77 8.76 -8.92
N PRO A 72 -7.47 9.71 -9.58
CA PRO A 72 -7.53 11.10 -9.12
C PRO A 72 -8.05 11.31 -7.70
N GLU A 73 -9.06 10.54 -7.26
CA GLU A 73 -9.64 10.72 -5.93
C GLU A 73 -8.77 10.15 -4.80
N LEU A 74 -7.82 9.27 -5.11
CA LEU A 74 -6.86 8.76 -4.13
C LEU A 74 -5.73 9.77 -3.88
N GLU A 75 -5.24 10.43 -4.93
CA GLU A 75 -4.11 11.38 -4.87
C GLU A 75 -4.42 12.67 -5.67
N PRO A 76 -5.45 13.45 -5.28
CA PRO A 76 -5.99 14.52 -6.13
C PRO A 76 -4.97 15.61 -6.47
N GLU A 77 -4.21 16.11 -5.50
CA GLU A 77 -3.24 17.17 -5.73
C GLU A 77 -1.98 16.65 -6.45
N ALA A 78 -1.53 15.43 -6.15
CA ALA A 78 -0.43 14.79 -6.86
C ALA A 78 -0.80 14.55 -8.33
N MET A 79 -2.01 14.07 -8.60
CA MET A 79 -2.51 13.90 -9.96
C MET A 79 -2.56 15.22 -10.73
N LYS A 80 -3.08 16.29 -10.10
CA LYS A 80 -3.13 17.60 -10.70
C LYS A 80 -1.73 18.15 -11.06
N ALA A 81 -0.74 17.92 -10.19
CA ALA A 81 0.65 18.33 -10.44
C ALA A 81 1.28 17.47 -11.55
N LEU A 82 1.04 16.15 -11.55
CA LEU A 82 1.62 15.22 -12.51
C LEU A 82 1.01 15.35 -13.91
N LEU A 83 -0.29 15.60 -14.01
CA LEU A 83 -1.00 15.74 -15.29
C LEU A 83 -0.79 17.12 -15.94
N LYS A 84 -0.13 18.06 -15.24
CA LYS A 84 0.21 19.36 -15.83
C LYS A 84 1.19 19.17 -16.98
N GLU A 85 0.80 19.64 -18.16
CA GLU A 85 1.67 19.64 -19.34
C GLU A 85 2.85 20.58 -19.14
N GLU A 86 4.05 20.08 -19.39
CA GLU A 86 5.29 20.80 -19.31
C GLU A 86 6.24 20.32 -20.41
N ALA A 87 6.96 21.25 -21.05
CA ALA A 87 7.88 20.90 -22.11
C ALA A 87 9.00 19.95 -21.61
N GLY A 88 9.18 18.82 -22.30
CA GLY A 88 10.17 17.79 -21.94
C GLY A 88 9.75 16.85 -20.81
N LYS A 89 8.49 16.94 -20.33
CA LYS A 89 7.91 15.98 -19.40
C LYS A 89 7.14 14.92 -20.20
N PRO A 90 7.34 13.61 -19.94
CA PRO A 90 6.55 12.56 -20.56
C PRO A 90 5.08 12.64 -20.11
N PRO A 91 4.13 12.22 -20.95
CA PRO A 91 2.73 12.14 -20.56
C PRO A 91 2.54 11.10 -19.46
N VAL A 92 1.69 11.43 -18.46
CA VAL A 92 1.36 10.57 -17.33
C VAL A 92 -0.06 10.05 -17.51
N TYR A 93 -0.24 8.75 -17.34
CA TYR A 93 -1.52 8.05 -17.45
C TYR A 93 -1.88 7.40 -16.12
N PRO A 94 -2.84 7.91 -15.35
CA PRO A 94 -3.40 7.20 -14.20
C PRO A 94 -4.21 6.02 -14.72
N VAL A 95 -3.73 4.80 -14.44
CA VAL A 95 -4.32 3.55 -14.93
C VAL A 95 -4.88 2.66 -13.82
N GLY A 96 -4.80 3.12 -12.56
CA GLY A 96 -5.20 2.36 -11.39
C GLY A 96 -6.64 2.60 -10.91
N PRO A 97 -7.05 1.86 -9.88
CA PRO A 97 -6.22 0.91 -9.12
C PRO A 97 -6.11 -0.47 -9.79
N LEU A 98 -4.89 -0.88 -10.11
CA LEU A 98 -4.62 -2.23 -10.59
C LEU A 98 -4.33 -3.13 -9.39
N VAL A 99 -5.26 -4.00 -9.06
CA VAL A 99 -5.17 -4.97 -7.95
C VAL A 99 -5.34 -6.37 -8.52
N ARG A 100 -4.57 -7.33 -8.02
CA ARG A 100 -4.71 -8.73 -8.43
C ARG A 100 -6.07 -9.27 -8.00
N ASN A 101 -6.74 -9.98 -8.91
CA ASN A 101 -8.03 -10.63 -8.65
C ASN A 101 -7.90 -12.16 -8.51
N ASP A 102 -6.68 -12.66 -8.31
CA ASP A 102 -6.44 -14.10 -8.25
C ASP A 102 -7.20 -14.72 -7.07
N CYS A 103 -8.22 -15.50 -7.38
CA CYS A 103 -8.75 -16.50 -6.45
C CYS A 103 -7.76 -17.65 -6.40
N SER A 104 -7.52 -18.24 -5.23
CA SER A 104 -6.61 -19.35 -5.05
C SER A 104 -6.96 -20.49 -6.03
N GLU A 105 -6.07 -20.77 -6.99
CA GLU A 105 -6.26 -21.83 -8.02
C GLU A 105 -6.34 -23.24 -7.42
N ASN A 106 -6.02 -23.45 -6.17
CA ASN A 106 -5.85 -24.75 -5.54
C ASN A 106 -7.11 -25.43 -4.98
N GLY A 107 -8.32 -24.92 -5.26
CA GLY A 107 -9.58 -25.62 -4.92
C GLY A 107 -9.85 -25.91 -3.44
N LYS A 108 -8.89 -25.70 -2.54
CA LYS A 108 -9.04 -25.79 -1.09
C LYS A 108 -9.08 -24.37 -0.53
N ARG A 109 -10.23 -23.97 -0.04
CA ARG A 109 -10.39 -22.70 0.66
C ARG A 109 -9.45 -22.66 1.87
N ALA A 110 -8.65 -21.60 1.99
CA ALA A 110 -7.73 -21.42 3.10
C ALA A 110 -8.46 -21.47 4.46
N GLU A 111 -7.84 -22.03 5.48
CA GLU A 111 -8.43 -22.20 6.80
C GLU A 111 -8.83 -20.86 7.42
N CYS A 112 -8.03 -19.83 7.21
CA CYS A 112 -8.35 -18.46 7.67
C CYS A 112 -9.65 -17.91 7.06
N LEU A 113 -9.98 -18.25 5.82
CA LEU A 113 -11.24 -17.83 5.20
C LEU A 113 -12.44 -18.56 5.80
N LYS A 114 -12.29 -19.83 6.16
CA LYS A 114 -13.34 -20.59 6.87
C LYS A 114 -13.59 -20.00 8.27
N TRP A 115 -12.52 -19.62 8.96
CA TRP A 115 -12.63 -18.96 10.26
C TRP A 115 -13.33 -17.60 10.13
N LEU A 116 -13.04 -16.82 9.07
CA LEU A 116 -13.71 -15.55 8.80
C LEU A 116 -15.21 -15.72 8.56
N ASP A 117 -15.66 -16.82 7.91
CA ASP A 117 -17.09 -17.11 7.70
C ASP A 117 -17.88 -17.21 9.01
N GLU A 118 -17.22 -17.57 10.10
CA GLU A 118 -17.82 -17.71 11.42
C GLU A 118 -17.85 -16.40 12.21
N GLN A 119 -17.23 -15.30 11.67
CA GLN A 119 -17.15 -14.03 12.37
C GLN A 119 -18.24 -13.06 11.92
N PRO A 120 -18.72 -12.19 12.83
CA PRO A 120 -19.67 -11.13 12.46
C PRO A 120 -19.10 -10.18 11.40
N ASN A 121 -19.96 -9.63 10.56
CA ASN A 121 -19.59 -8.65 9.55
C ASN A 121 -18.85 -7.44 10.15
N GLY A 122 -17.74 -7.04 9.54
CA GLY A 122 -16.95 -5.87 9.92
C GLY A 122 -16.28 -5.96 11.29
N SER A 123 -16.18 -7.18 11.88
CA SER A 123 -15.68 -7.35 13.25
C SER A 123 -14.22 -7.75 13.38
N VAL A 124 -13.56 -8.13 12.29
CA VAL A 124 -12.19 -8.65 12.32
C VAL A 124 -11.19 -7.60 11.84
N LEU A 125 -10.16 -7.37 12.64
CA LEU A 125 -8.95 -6.65 12.22
C LEU A 125 -8.01 -7.64 11.53
N PHE A 126 -7.73 -7.44 10.26
CA PHE A 126 -6.64 -8.14 9.57
C PHE A 126 -5.30 -7.48 9.88
N VAL A 127 -4.28 -8.25 10.23
CA VAL A 127 -2.94 -7.76 10.56
C VAL A 127 -1.93 -8.42 9.65
N SER A 128 -1.29 -7.64 8.76
CA SER A 128 -0.28 -8.15 7.83
C SER A 128 0.73 -7.07 7.46
N PHE A 129 2.00 -7.46 7.44
CA PHE A 129 3.11 -6.59 7.07
C PHE A 129 3.63 -6.86 5.64
N GLY A 130 2.79 -7.47 4.80
CA GLY A 130 3.11 -7.80 3.40
C GLY A 130 4.07 -8.98 3.26
N SER A 131 4.54 -9.21 2.04
CA SER A 131 5.41 -10.36 1.72
C SER A 131 6.84 -10.22 2.24
N GLY A 132 7.31 -9.00 2.46
CA GLY A 132 8.69 -8.71 2.88
C GLY A 132 8.84 -8.07 4.26
N GLY A 133 7.75 -7.77 4.96
CA GLY A 133 7.78 -7.07 6.23
C GLY A 133 7.79 -8.00 7.44
N THR A 134 8.55 -7.63 8.48
CA THR A 134 8.51 -8.25 9.80
C THR A 134 8.82 -7.23 10.90
N LEU A 135 8.62 -7.62 12.14
CA LEU A 135 8.86 -6.80 13.32
C LEU A 135 10.00 -7.39 14.16
N SER A 136 10.57 -6.59 15.06
CA SER A 136 11.46 -7.10 16.08
C SER A 136 10.71 -7.99 17.08
N SER A 137 11.44 -8.88 17.75
CA SER A 137 10.86 -9.74 18.81
C SER A 137 10.16 -8.96 19.91
N ALA A 138 10.72 -7.79 20.27
CA ALA A 138 10.11 -6.88 21.25
C ALA A 138 8.78 -6.31 20.75
N GLN A 139 8.73 -5.86 19.48
CA GLN A 139 7.52 -5.29 18.91
C GLN A 139 6.43 -6.35 18.65
N ILE A 140 6.81 -7.58 18.30
CA ILE A 140 5.84 -8.70 18.17
C ILE A 140 5.14 -8.95 19.51
N LYS A 141 5.90 -8.92 20.62
CA LYS A 141 5.32 -9.10 21.97
C LYS A 141 4.35 -7.98 22.34
N GLU A 142 4.72 -6.73 22.08
CA GLU A 142 3.85 -5.58 22.33
C GLU A 142 2.58 -5.65 21.45
N LEU A 143 2.74 -6.02 20.17
CA LEU A 143 1.59 -6.16 19.26
C LEU A 143 0.64 -7.27 19.72
N ALA A 144 1.16 -8.43 20.12
CA ALA A 144 0.35 -9.51 20.66
C ALA A 144 -0.46 -9.07 21.88
N LEU A 145 0.22 -8.46 22.87
CA LEU A 145 -0.44 -7.96 24.07
C LEU A 145 -1.44 -6.84 23.78
N GLY A 146 -1.13 -5.94 22.86
CA GLY A 146 -2.04 -4.88 22.43
C GLY A 146 -3.32 -5.43 21.74
N LEU A 147 -3.16 -6.41 20.85
CA LEU A 147 -4.30 -7.11 20.23
C LEU A 147 -5.15 -7.81 21.30
N GLU A 148 -4.53 -8.50 22.27
CA GLU A 148 -5.23 -9.12 23.38
C GLU A 148 -6.01 -8.09 24.22
N MET A 149 -5.38 -6.97 24.59
CA MET A 149 -5.97 -5.88 25.38
C MET A 149 -7.06 -5.12 24.61
N SER A 150 -7.00 -5.09 23.29
CA SER A 150 -8.04 -4.44 22.48
C SER A 150 -9.39 -5.13 22.58
N GLU A 151 -9.41 -6.41 22.97
CA GLU A 151 -10.59 -7.28 22.99
C GLU A 151 -11.27 -7.45 21.61
N GLN A 152 -10.67 -6.93 20.53
CA GLN A 152 -11.18 -7.04 19.18
C GLN A 152 -10.83 -8.40 18.56
N ARG A 153 -11.63 -8.83 17.57
CA ARG A 153 -11.30 -9.99 16.76
C ARG A 153 -10.18 -9.64 15.80
N PHE A 154 -9.24 -10.58 15.59
CA PHE A 154 -8.15 -10.36 14.67
C PHE A 154 -7.76 -11.63 13.90
N LEU A 155 -7.30 -11.44 12.68
CA LEU A 155 -6.58 -12.41 11.88
C LEU A 155 -5.18 -11.86 11.64
N TRP A 156 -4.16 -12.51 12.21
CA TRP A 156 -2.78 -11.99 12.16
C TRP A 156 -1.85 -12.94 11.42
N VAL A 157 -1.21 -12.44 10.35
CA VAL A 157 -0.12 -13.13 9.65
C VAL A 157 1.18 -12.82 10.37
N VAL A 158 1.72 -13.80 11.10
CA VAL A 158 2.97 -13.69 11.85
C VAL A 158 4.12 -14.22 11.00
N ARG A 159 5.21 -13.47 10.98
CA ARG A 159 6.48 -13.86 10.36
C ARG A 159 7.58 -13.86 11.40
N LYS A 160 8.65 -14.63 11.12
CA LYS A 160 9.82 -14.68 11.98
C LYS A 160 10.35 -13.28 12.28
N PRO A 161 10.57 -12.94 13.56
CA PRO A 161 11.10 -11.63 13.93
C PRO A 161 12.50 -11.41 13.39
N ASN A 162 12.78 -10.14 13.04
CA ASN A 162 14.14 -9.70 12.72
C ASN A 162 14.47 -8.50 13.61
N ASN A 163 15.49 -8.63 14.44
CA ASN A 163 15.91 -7.57 15.37
C ASN A 163 16.89 -6.57 14.74
N GLU A 164 17.42 -6.87 13.57
CA GLU A 164 18.41 -6.04 12.87
C GLU A 164 17.74 -5.16 11.80
N ALA A 165 16.71 -5.67 11.15
CA ALA A 165 16.02 -4.97 10.06
C ALA A 165 14.52 -5.27 10.02
N ALA A 166 13.72 -4.35 9.50
CA ALA A 166 12.27 -4.50 9.35
C ALA A 166 11.85 -5.40 8.17
N ASN A 167 12.81 -5.94 7.42
CA ASN A 167 12.57 -6.87 6.34
C ASN A 167 12.74 -8.32 6.80
N ALA A 168 11.82 -9.19 6.39
CA ALA A 168 11.94 -10.65 6.55
C ALA A 168 12.76 -11.23 5.38
N THR A 169 13.36 -12.39 5.62
CA THR A 169 13.94 -13.18 4.53
C THR A 169 12.81 -13.67 3.63
N PHE A 170 12.84 -13.31 2.35
CA PHE A 170 11.91 -13.84 1.37
C PHE A 170 12.09 -15.34 1.27
N PHE A 171 10.97 -16.11 1.31
CA PHE A 171 10.97 -17.57 1.11
C PHE A 171 11.63 -18.42 2.20
N SER A 172 11.57 -18.06 3.48
CA SER A 172 11.81 -19.05 4.52
C SER A 172 10.63 -20.03 4.57
N ASP A 173 10.89 -21.30 4.34
CA ASP A 173 9.95 -22.40 4.61
C ASP A 173 9.75 -22.49 6.13
N GLU A 174 8.88 -21.65 6.66
CA GLU A 174 8.55 -21.64 8.09
C GLU A 174 7.52 -22.74 8.34
N ASN A 175 7.84 -23.65 9.24
CA ASN A 175 6.88 -24.63 9.72
C ASN A 175 5.76 -23.92 10.49
N GLU A 176 4.51 -24.34 10.30
CA GLU A 176 3.32 -23.76 10.98
C GLU A 176 3.45 -23.70 12.51
N ASN A 177 4.28 -24.57 13.10
CA ASN A 177 4.53 -24.62 14.54
C ASN A 177 5.50 -23.54 15.06
N GLU A 178 6.19 -22.79 14.21
CA GLU A 178 7.15 -21.77 14.65
C GLU A 178 6.49 -20.46 15.08
N ALA A 179 5.33 -20.10 14.53
CA ALA A 179 4.67 -18.82 14.86
C ALA A 179 4.40 -18.69 16.36
N SER A 180 4.02 -19.76 17.03
CA SER A 180 3.74 -19.76 18.48
C SER A 180 5.00 -19.46 19.34
N SER A 181 6.21 -19.74 18.84
CA SER A 181 7.45 -19.53 19.55
C SER A 181 7.84 -18.05 19.70
N PHE A 182 7.30 -17.18 18.84
CA PHE A 182 7.57 -15.74 18.85
C PHE A 182 6.56 -14.94 19.68
N LEU A 183 5.43 -15.58 20.02
CA LEU A 183 4.35 -14.95 20.76
C LEU A 183 4.51 -15.11 22.28
N PRO A 184 3.89 -14.22 23.07
CA PRO A 184 3.88 -14.38 24.54
C PRO A 184 3.29 -15.72 24.95
N GLU A 185 3.84 -16.31 26.02
CA GLU A 185 3.34 -17.56 26.58
C GLU A 185 1.82 -17.51 26.86
N GLY A 186 1.09 -18.52 26.43
CA GLY A 186 -0.37 -18.63 26.61
C GLY A 186 -1.21 -17.68 25.74
N PHE A 187 -0.60 -16.85 24.89
CA PHE A 187 -1.33 -15.88 24.05
C PHE A 187 -2.40 -16.56 23.19
N MET A 188 -2.04 -17.62 22.48
CA MET A 188 -2.97 -18.36 21.61
C MET A 188 -4.19 -18.91 22.38
N GLU A 189 -3.98 -19.41 23.59
CA GLU A 189 -5.05 -19.93 24.42
C GLU A 189 -5.98 -18.82 24.94
N ARG A 190 -5.42 -17.70 25.39
CA ARG A 190 -6.21 -16.55 25.87
C ARG A 190 -7.02 -15.85 24.78
N THR A 191 -6.57 -15.97 23.54
CA THR A 191 -7.21 -15.29 22.39
C THR A 191 -7.98 -16.23 21.46
N LYS A 192 -8.04 -17.53 21.73
CA LYS A 192 -8.61 -18.57 20.85
C LYS A 192 -10.03 -18.31 20.34
N ASN A 193 -10.84 -17.57 21.13
CA ASN A 193 -12.26 -17.30 20.79
C ASN A 193 -12.41 -16.04 19.89
N ARG A 194 -11.34 -15.27 19.67
CA ARG A 194 -11.40 -13.99 18.95
C ARG A 194 -10.20 -13.73 18.03
N GLY A 195 -9.16 -14.53 18.13
CA GLY A 195 -7.94 -14.37 17.34
C GLY A 195 -7.58 -15.61 16.56
N MET A 196 -7.16 -15.41 15.31
CA MET A 196 -6.53 -16.43 14.51
C MET A 196 -5.14 -15.95 14.10
N VAL A 197 -4.13 -16.78 14.33
CA VAL A 197 -2.74 -16.53 13.90
C VAL A 197 -2.43 -17.49 12.75
N VAL A 198 -1.86 -16.94 11.69
CA VAL A 198 -1.44 -17.68 10.49
C VAL A 198 0.05 -17.45 10.28
N SER A 199 0.81 -18.50 10.05
CA SER A 199 2.25 -18.40 9.78
C SER A 199 2.50 -17.94 8.34
N SER A 200 3.45 -17.06 8.18
CA SER A 200 4.07 -16.62 6.92
C SER A 200 3.15 -15.98 5.89
N TRP A 201 1.97 -16.53 5.56
CA TRP A 201 1.16 -16.06 4.44
C TRP A 201 -0.34 -16.31 4.60
N ALA A 202 -1.16 -15.39 4.09
CA ALA A 202 -2.60 -15.53 3.92
C ALA A 202 -3.04 -14.96 2.55
N PRO A 203 -4.17 -15.39 1.97
CA PRO A 203 -4.71 -14.85 0.72
C PRO A 203 -5.26 -13.44 0.96
N GLN A 204 -4.40 -12.43 1.02
CA GLN A 204 -4.68 -11.06 1.49
C GLN A 204 -5.88 -10.44 0.79
N VAL A 205 -5.98 -10.55 -0.54
CA VAL A 205 -7.08 -9.97 -1.32
C VAL A 205 -8.43 -10.61 -0.93
N GLU A 206 -8.46 -11.94 -0.77
CA GLU A 206 -9.67 -12.65 -0.34
C GLU A 206 -10.06 -12.29 1.10
N VAL A 207 -9.07 -12.15 2.00
CA VAL A 207 -9.29 -11.72 3.38
C VAL A 207 -9.84 -10.29 3.42
N LEU A 208 -9.27 -9.35 2.65
CA LEU A 208 -9.74 -7.96 2.59
C LEU A 208 -11.13 -7.83 1.95
N ARG A 209 -11.47 -8.72 1.01
CA ARG A 209 -12.79 -8.77 0.38
C ARG A 209 -13.86 -9.36 1.31
N HIS A 210 -13.46 -10.11 2.35
CA HIS A 210 -14.38 -10.83 3.21
C HIS A 210 -15.23 -9.86 4.05
N GLU A 211 -16.54 -10.09 4.12
CA GLU A 211 -17.49 -9.24 4.84
C GLU A 211 -17.16 -9.05 6.33
N SER A 212 -16.53 -10.05 6.97
CA SER A 212 -16.10 -9.98 8.36
C SER A 212 -14.92 -9.05 8.60
N THR A 213 -14.15 -8.68 7.54
CA THR A 213 -12.98 -7.80 7.68
C THR A 213 -13.41 -6.35 7.84
N GLY A 214 -13.21 -5.80 9.03
CA GLY A 214 -13.62 -4.44 9.41
C GLY A 214 -12.48 -3.43 9.52
N GLY A 215 -11.21 -3.90 9.50
CA GLY A 215 -10.02 -3.06 9.56
C GLY A 215 -8.78 -3.80 9.07
N PHE A 216 -7.74 -3.06 8.69
CA PHE A 216 -6.48 -3.62 8.20
C PHE A 216 -5.29 -2.89 8.82
N LEU A 217 -4.54 -3.56 9.70
CA LEU A 217 -3.25 -3.09 10.17
C LEU A 217 -2.21 -3.47 9.11
N SER A 218 -1.72 -2.46 8.40
CA SER A 218 -0.89 -2.62 7.21
C SER A 218 0.44 -1.88 7.33
N HIS A 219 1.49 -2.44 6.72
CA HIS A 219 2.77 -1.76 6.53
C HIS A 219 2.70 -0.58 5.54
N CYS A 220 1.56 -0.29 4.93
CA CYS A 220 1.36 0.79 3.97
C CYS A 220 2.15 0.66 2.66
N GLY A 221 2.60 -0.54 2.26
CA GLY A 221 3.10 -0.77 0.90
C GLY A 221 1.99 -0.48 -0.12
N TRP A 222 2.36 0.06 -1.31
CA TRP A 222 1.38 0.61 -2.23
C TRP A 222 0.32 -0.39 -2.68
N ASN A 223 0.70 -1.63 -3.01
CA ASN A 223 -0.27 -2.66 -3.40
C ASN A 223 -1.27 -2.94 -2.27
N SER A 224 -0.80 -3.11 -1.04
CA SER A 224 -1.68 -3.35 0.12
C SER A 224 -2.59 -2.15 0.42
N THR A 225 -2.10 -0.94 0.17
CA THR A 225 -2.93 0.28 0.25
C THR A 225 -4.06 0.25 -0.77
N LEU A 226 -3.75 -0.04 -2.05
CA LEU A 226 -4.77 -0.16 -3.10
C LEU A 226 -5.76 -1.30 -2.80
N GLU A 227 -5.28 -2.45 -2.33
CA GLU A 227 -6.14 -3.58 -1.93
C GLU A 227 -7.10 -3.18 -0.79
N GLY A 228 -6.62 -2.43 0.21
CA GLY A 228 -7.48 -1.86 1.26
C GLY A 228 -8.54 -0.91 0.71
N VAL A 229 -8.14 -0.02 -0.20
CA VAL A 229 -9.04 0.97 -0.83
C VAL A 229 -10.12 0.31 -1.67
N VAL A 230 -9.77 -0.61 -2.58
CA VAL A 230 -10.75 -1.25 -3.47
C VAL A 230 -11.74 -2.14 -2.73
N ASN A 231 -11.35 -2.65 -1.56
CA ASN A 231 -12.23 -3.43 -0.69
C ASN A 231 -12.98 -2.56 0.34
N GLY A 232 -12.63 -1.27 0.46
CA GLY A 232 -13.29 -0.35 1.38
C GLY A 232 -12.92 -0.58 2.85
N VAL A 233 -11.76 -1.19 3.12
CA VAL A 233 -11.29 -1.56 4.47
C VAL A 233 -10.43 -0.43 5.05
N PRO A 234 -10.83 0.19 6.17
CA PRO A 234 -10.05 1.24 6.84
C PRO A 234 -8.73 0.71 7.40
N LEU A 235 -7.72 1.57 7.52
CA LEU A 235 -6.35 1.17 7.79
C LEU A 235 -5.88 1.58 9.19
N ILE A 236 -4.97 0.77 9.76
CA ILE A 236 -4.00 1.21 10.77
C ILE A 236 -2.65 1.23 10.05
N ALA A 237 -2.06 2.40 9.93
CA ALA A 237 -0.81 2.64 9.21
C ALA A 237 0.39 2.30 10.09
N TRP A 238 1.13 1.27 9.70
CA TRP A 238 2.33 0.81 10.42
C TRP A 238 3.52 0.68 9.47
N PRO A 239 4.08 1.80 8.97
CA PRO A 239 5.15 1.77 7.98
C PRO A 239 6.44 1.16 8.55
N LEU A 240 7.15 0.39 7.72
CA LEU A 240 8.40 -0.29 8.07
C LEU A 240 9.60 0.32 7.33
N TYR A 241 9.60 0.30 5.99
CA TYR A 241 10.71 0.71 5.12
C TYR A 241 10.21 1.25 3.76
N ALA A 242 11.10 1.49 2.83
CA ALA A 242 10.86 1.96 1.46
C ALA A 242 10.04 3.28 1.42
N GLU A 243 8.97 3.34 0.63
CA GLU A 243 8.06 4.48 0.51
C GLU A 243 6.92 4.48 1.54
N GLN A 244 6.88 3.47 2.41
CA GLN A 244 5.74 3.20 3.29
C GLN A 244 5.44 4.33 4.27
N ARG A 245 6.47 5.08 4.73
CA ARG A 245 6.28 6.24 5.63
C ARG A 245 5.53 7.36 4.93
N MET A 246 5.88 7.65 3.68
CA MET A 246 5.17 8.64 2.85
C MET A 246 3.73 8.22 2.59
N ASN A 247 3.51 6.94 2.27
CA ASN A 247 2.16 6.40 2.10
C ASN A 247 1.36 6.52 3.40
N ALA A 248 1.97 6.20 4.55
CA ALA A 248 1.32 6.35 5.85
C ALA A 248 0.92 7.80 6.12
N HIS A 249 1.82 8.78 5.86
CA HIS A 249 1.54 10.20 6.01
C HIS A 249 0.35 10.64 5.14
N MET A 250 0.34 10.27 3.86
CA MET A 250 -0.80 10.53 2.96
C MET A 250 -2.10 9.92 3.50
N LEU A 251 -2.06 8.64 3.94
CA LEU A 251 -3.24 7.94 4.43
C LEU A 251 -3.83 8.54 5.70
N THR A 252 -2.98 9.08 6.60
CA THR A 252 -3.42 9.61 7.90
C THR A 252 -3.70 11.11 7.85
N GLU A 253 -2.85 11.92 7.21
CA GLU A 253 -2.91 13.37 7.30
C GLU A 253 -3.65 14.00 6.10
N ASP A 254 -3.51 13.46 4.90
CA ASP A 254 -4.13 13.99 3.70
C ASP A 254 -5.56 13.42 3.52
N ILE A 255 -5.68 12.18 3.10
CA ILE A 255 -6.98 11.56 2.81
C ILE A 255 -7.72 11.08 4.06
N LYS A 256 -7.02 10.88 5.16
CA LYS A 256 -7.58 10.55 6.49
C LYS A 256 -8.45 9.30 6.49
N VAL A 257 -7.90 8.21 5.95
CA VAL A 257 -8.51 6.87 5.89
C VAL A 257 -7.77 5.85 6.75
N ALA A 258 -6.80 6.31 7.54
CA ALA A 258 -6.02 5.49 8.44
C ALA A 258 -5.81 6.18 9.79
N LEU A 259 -5.55 5.36 10.84
CA LEU A 259 -4.96 5.79 12.10
C LEU A 259 -3.50 5.36 12.12
N ARG A 260 -2.62 6.11 12.79
CA ARG A 260 -1.21 5.76 12.95
C ARG A 260 -0.88 5.68 14.44
N PRO A 261 -0.46 4.52 14.96
CA PRO A 261 -0.04 4.41 16.35
C PRO A 261 1.27 5.18 16.58
N LYS A 262 1.39 5.77 17.75
CA LYS A 262 2.55 6.55 18.16
C LYS A 262 3.62 5.65 18.75
N LYS A 263 4.85 5.86 18.35
CA LYS A 263 6.01 5.22 18.95
C LYS A 263 6.34 5.92 20.26
N LYS A 264 6.77 5.15 21.25
CA LYS A 264 7.29 5.71 22.49
C LYS A 264 8.62 6.41 22.24
N GLU A 265 8.74 7.63 22.72
CA GLU A 265 9.98 8.40 22.62
C GLU A 265 11.18 7.61 23.20
N GLY A 266 12.29 7.63 22.48
CA GLY A 266 13.55 7.00 22.86
C GLY A 266 13.64 5.48 22.65
N SER A 267 12.51 4.74 22.58
CA SER A 267 12.54 3.28 22.33
C SER A 267 12.25 2.89 20.89
N GLY A 268 11.53 3.73 20.14
CA GLY A 268 11.06 3.43 18.80
C GLY A 268 9.98 2.33 18.72
N ILE A 269 9.55 1.80 19.88
CA ILE A 269 8.54 0.74 20.02
C ILE A 269 7.17 1.36 20.22
N VAL A 270 6.15 0.79 19.59
CA VAL A 270 4.74 1.06 19.89
C VAL A 270 4.31 0.16 21.03
N GLU A 271 3.93 0.74 22.17
CA GLU A 271 3.53 -0.01 23.35
C GLU A 271 2.12 -0.62 23.20
N LYS A 272 1.87 -1.69 23.91
CA LYS A 272 0.61 -2.46 23.85
C LYS A 272 -0.64 -1.61 24.18
N GLU A 273 -0.51 -0.63 25.07
CA GLU A 273 -1.60 0.29 25.44
C GLU A 273 -2.01 1.15 24.25
N GLU A 274 -1.04 1.74 23.54
CA GLU A 274 -1.27 2.52 22.32
C GLU A 274 -1.88 1.65 21.21
N ILE A 275 -1.37 0.42 21.03
CA ILE A 275 -1.90 -0.53 20.05
C ILE A 275 -3.37 -0.83 20.36
N ALA A 276 -3.69 -1.14 21.62
CA ALA A 276 -5.05 -1.46 22.04
C ALA A 276 -6.00 -0.28 21.82
N GLU A 277 -5.56 0.94 22.12
CA GLU A 277 -6.34 2.17 21.92
C GLU A 277 -6.63 2.43 20.46
N VAL A 278 -5.60 2.38 19.60
CA VAL A 278 -5.75 2.61 18.14
C VAL A 278 -6.65 1.55 17.51
N VAL A 279 -6.50 0.28 17.90
CA VAL A 279 -7.35 -0.81 17.40
C VAL A 279 -8.81 -0.60 17.82
N LYS A 280 -9.09 -0.29 19.08
CA LYS A 280 -10.45 0.03 19.55
C LYS A 280 -11.02 1.25 18.84
N SER A 281 -10.21 2.31 18.70
CA SER A 281 -10.63 3.53 18.01
C SER A 281 -11.05 3.26 16.57
N LEU A 282 -10.28 2.44 15.84
CA LEU A 282 -10.64 2.07 14.47
C LEU A 282 -11.88 1.18 14.42
N MET A 283 -11.95 0.14 15.25
CA MET A 283 -12.98 -0.89 15.14
C MET A 283 -14.35 -0.42 15.68
N GLU A 284 -14.38 0.33 16.77
CA GLU A 284 -15.62 0.70 17.49
C GLU A 284 -15.81 2.21 17.64
N GLY A 285 -14.72 2.99 17.59
CA GLY A 285 -14.75 4.43 17.90
C GLY A 285 -15.43 5.29 16.85
N GLU A 286 -15.77 6.52 17.22
CA GLU A 286 -16.37 7.52 16.30
C GLU A 286 -15.38 7.90 15.17
N GLU A 287 -14.07 7.93 15.44
CA GLU A 287 -13.06 8.16 14.42
C GLU A 287 -13.06 7.02 13.39
N GLY A 288 -13.13 5.76 13.85
CA GLY A 288 -13.24 4.61 12.96
C GLY A 288 -14.50 4.66 12.07
N LYS A 289 -15.63 5.16 12.58
CA LYS A 289 -16.84 5.37 11.76
C LYS A 289 -16.61 6.42 10.67
N ARG A 290 -15.93 7.53 10.99
CA ARG A 290 -15.58 8.57 10.02
C ARG A 290 -14.64 8.04 8.93
N ILE A 291 -13.62 7.29 9.34
CA ILE A 291 -12.65 6.66 8.43
C ILE A 291 -13.33 5.66 7.50
N ARG A 292 -14.20 4.80 8.01
CA ARG A 292 -15.02 3.87 7.18
C ARG A 292 -15.87 4.60 6.16
N GLY A 293 -16.48 5.72 6.53
CA GLY A 293 -17.23 6.54 5.58
C GLY A 293 -16.39 7.07 4.43
N LYS A 294 -15.19 7.59 4.72
CA LYS A 294 -14.24 8.06 3.71
C LYS A 294 -13.71 6.91 2.84
N MET A 295 -13.35 5.79 3.46
CA MET A 295 -12.86 4.62 2.74
C MET A 295 -13.92 4.06 1.78
N LYS A 296 -15.19 4.04 2.19
CA LYS A 296 -16.31 3.70 1.30
C LYS A 296 -16.41 4.63 0.09
N ASN A 297 -16.20 5.93 0.28
CA ASN A 297 -16.21 6.89 -0.81
C ASN A 297 -15.04 6.64 -1.79
N LEU A 298 -13.85 6.32 -1.27
CA LEU A 298 -12.69 5.95 -2.11
C LEU A 298 -12.92 4.64 -2.87
N LYS A 299 -13.50 3.62 -2.23
CA LYS A 299 -13.91 2.39 -2.93
C LYS A 299 -14.80 2.70 -4.11
N ASN A 300 -15.88 3.46 -3.89
CA ASN A 300 -16.79 3.85 -4.96
C ASN A 300 -16.09 4.67 -6.08
N ALA A 301 -15.09 5.49 -5.72
CA ALA A 301 -14.30 6.23 -6.69
C ALA A 301 -13.38 5.30 -7.49
N ALA A 302 -12.75 4.33 -6.84
CA ALA A 302 -11.95 3.29 -7.48
C ALA A 302 -12.76 2.48 -8.50
N GLU A 303 -13.97 2.06 -8.11
CA GLU A 303 -14.91 1.35 -9.01
C GLU A 303 -15.29 2.22 -10.23
N ARG A 304 -15.57 3.51 -10.01
CA ARG A 304 -15.85 4.44 -11.14
C ARG A 304 -14.63 4.65 -12.04
N ALA A 305 -13.41 4.77 -11.47
CA ALA A 305 -12.19 4.97 -12.25
C ALA A 305 -11.91 3.81 -13.20
N MET A 306 -12.22 2.58 -12.77
CA MET A 306 -12.02 1.34 -13.54
C MET A 306 -13.24 0.96 -14.39
N GLY A 307 -14.38 1.62 -14.23
CA GLY A 307 -15.57 1.39 -15.05
C GLY A 307 -15.34 1.75 -16.53
N GLU A 308 -16.22 1.32 -17.42
CA GLU A 308 -16.10 1.50 -18.89
C GLU A 308 -15.83 2.96 -19.29
N ASP A 309 -16.53 3.91 -18.66
CA ASP A 309 -16.36 5.35 -18.85
C ASP A 309 -15.38 6.00 -17.86
N GLY A 310 -14.69 5.23 -17.06
CA GLY A 310 -13.79 5.69 -16.02
C GLY A 310 -12.50 6.34 -16.55
N CYS A 311 -11.90 7.20 -15.75
CA CYS A 311 -10.67 7.91 -16.13
C CYS A 311 -9.51 6.95 -16.43
N SER A 312 -9.37 5.88 -15.65
CA SER A 312 -8.29 4.88 -15.82
C SER A 312 -8.51 4.03 -17.07
N SER A 313 -9.73 3.59 -17.33
CA SER A 313 -10.06 2.85 -18.54
C SER A 313 -9.84 3.73 -19.79
N LYS A 314 -10.26 4.98 -19.76
CA LYS A 314 -10.01 5.96 -20.85
C LYS A 314 -8.51 6.20 -21.07
N ALA A 315 -7.73 6.32 -20.00
CA ALA A 315 -6.28 6.51 -20.09
C ALA A 315 -5.59 5.30 -20.77
N VAL A 316 -6.00 4.07 -20.45
CA VAL A 316 -5.48 2.85 -21.07
C VAL A 316 -5.87 2.81 -22.56
N CYS A 317 -7.11 3.12 -22.91
CA CYS A 317 -7.58 3.16 -24.30
C CYS A 317 -6.85 4.22 -25.13
N GLU A 318 -6.70 5.44 -24.59
CA GLU A 318 -5.98 6.54 -25.25
C GLU A 318 -4.53 6.16 -25.56
N MET A 319 -3.87 5.59 -24.58
CA MET A 319 -2.49 5.11 -24.72
C MET A 319 -2.41 4.02 -25.81
N GLY A 320 -3.29 3.01 -25.77
CA GLY A 320 -3.32 1.94 -26.76
C GLY A 320 -3.47 2.48 -28.19
N MET A 321 -4.36 3.46 -28.38
CA MET A 321 -4.53 4.13 -29.68
C MET A 321 -3.27 4.89 -30.12
N LYS A 322 -2.62 5.63 -29.22
CA LYS A 322 -1.37 6.37 -29.53
C LYS A 322 -0.25 5.42 -29.92
N TRP A 323 -0.10 4.30 -29.22
CA TRP A 323 0.93 3.31 -29.54
C TRP A 323 0.64 2.58 -30.84
N LYS A 324 -0.61 2.16 -31.11
CA LYS A 324 -1.01 1.57 -32.38
C LYS A 324 -0.66 2.51 -33.55
N LYS A 325 -0.97 3.81 -33.42
CA LYS A 325 -0.61 4.82 -34.42
C LYS A 325 0.91 4.98 -34.60
N LYS A 326 1.69 5.00 -33.52
CA LYS A 326 3.17 5.09 -33.57
C LYS A 326 3.76 3.86 -34.27
N MET A 327 3.28 2.65 -33.94
CA MET A 327 3.73 1.41 -34.60
C MET A 327 3.40 1.38 -36.10
N MET A 328 2.22 1.80 -36.51
CA MET A 328 1.83 1.89 -37.92
C MET A 328 2.72 2.87 -38.69
N MET A 329 3.06 4.03 -38.10
CA MET A 329 3.98 4.99 -38.74
C MET A 329 5.39 4.43 -38.90
N MET A 330 5.90 3.70 -37.90
CA MET A 330 7.23 3.08 -37.95
C MET A 330 7.29 1.93 -38.98
N SER A 331 6.23 1.13 -39.07
CA SER A 331 6.06 0.04 -40.04
C SER A 331 6.04 0.57 -41.48
N SER A 332 5.26 1.62 -41.75
CA SER A 332 5.21 2.25 -43.09
C SER A 332 6.55 2.88 -43.52
N GLN A 333 7.36 3.35 -42.56
CA GLN A 333 8.69 3.88 -42.84
C GLN A 333 9.73 2.78 -43.15
N ASN A 334 9.53 1.57 -42.57
CA ASN A 334 10.48 0.45 -42.72
C ASN A 334 10.06 -0.60 -43.76
N GLY A 335 8.95 -0.38 -44.47
CA GLY A 335 8.47 -1.28 -45.53
C GLY A 335 7.93 -2.63 -45.07
N TYR A 336 7.62 -2.77 -43.78
CA TYR A 336 6.95 -3.95 -43.22
C TYR A 336 5.44 -3.72 -43.13
N GLU A 337 4.62 -4.55 -43.77
CA GLU A 337 3.19 -4.62 -43.49
C GLU A 337 3.00 -5.38 -42.18
N LEU A 338 2.42 -4.70 -41.18
CA LEU A 338 1.91 -5.37 -39.98
C LEU A 338 0.59 -6.05 -40.36
N GLU A 339 0.55 -7.38 -40.31
CA GLU A 339 -0.74 -8.10 -40.36
C GLU A 339 -1.66 -7.58 -39.25
N GLU A 340 -2.88 -7.20 -39.60
CA GLU A 340 -3.90 -6.80 -38.65
C GLU A 340 -4.28 -8.01 -37.78
N HIS A 341 -3.67 -8.14 -36.61
CA HIS A 341 -4.16 -9.06 -35.60
C HIS A 341 -5.47 -8.48 -35.01
N GLN A 342 -6.59 -9.03 -35.46
CA GLN A 342 -7.95 -8.74 -34.92
C GLN A 342 -8.09 -9.06 -33.42
N ASP A 343 -7.09 -9.70 -32.79
CA ASP A 343 -7.14 -10.16 -31.40
C ASP A 343 -6.88 -9.07 -30.34
N PHE A 344 -6.46 -7.85 -30.75
CA PHE A 344 -6.12 -6.81 -29.77
C PHE A 344 -7.37 -6.16 -29.14
N GLU A 345 -8.46 -6.02 -29.91
CA GLU A 345 -9.73 -5.46 -29.39
C GLU A 345 -10.44 -6.43 -28.43
N SER A 346 -10.35 -7.74 -28.70
CA SER A 346 -10.89 -8.76 -27.80
C SER A 346 -10.10 -8.89 -26.50
N SER A 347 -8.79 -8.65 -26.54
CA SER A 347 -7.90 -8.71 -25.36
C SER A 347 -8.17 -7.56 -24.38
N ILE A 348 -8.44 -6.34 -24.89
CA ILE A 348 -8.78 -5.19 -24.03
C ILE A 348 -10.15 -5.37 -23.38
N ALA A 349 -11.13 -5.95 -24.10
CA ALA A 349 -12.46 -6.23 -23.57
C ALA A 349 -12.46 -7.31 -22.47
N SER A 350 -11.45 -8.18 -22.43
CA SER A 350 -11.33 -9.23 -21.40
C SER A 350 -10.72 -8.73 -20.06
N TRP A 351 -10.21 -7.51 -19.99
CA TRP A 351 -9.64 -6.92 -18.77
C TRP A 351 -10.68 -6.20 -17.90
N GLY A 352 -11.93 -6.10 -18.37
CA GLY A 352 -13.05 -5.44 -17.68
C GLY A 352 -14.10 -6.39 -17.09
N ASN A 353 -13.88 -7.72 -17.12
CA ASN A 353 -14.78 -8.72 -16.52
C ASN A 353 -14.14 -9.46 -15.36
#